data_12fd101c5bb87d96a3ec086280fd8c6e
#
_entry.id   12fd101c5bb87d96a3ec086280fd8c6e
#
_cell.length_a   1.000
_cell.length_b   1.000
_cell.length_c   1.000
_cell.angle_alpha   90.00
_cell.angle_beta   90.00
_cell.angle_gamma   90.00
#
_symmetry.space_group_name_H-M   'P 1'
#
loop_
_entity.id
_entity.type
_entity.pdbx_description
1 polymer ?
#
loop_
_entity_poly.entity_id
_entity_poly.type
_entity_poly.pdbx_seq_one_letter_code
_entity_poly.pdbx_strand_id
1 'polypeptide(L)'
;GAIVAVFEGIGLGFIYPIIETAQSEDPTAVSGPVMETFVGAYEFFGLPFTLGYLILGVAGVMTVRYTMSFVVSWLSVILTKRYEKHLRERAFDGALDAEIGYYDQEGTDDILNAIITETRYSGGVIDKGVRLMQTFFLVGMYTAVMLYTSPPMTLLAVVILGGITILLRFVIEPAVTVGSRVAEANERIQEAVQAGTQGIRDVKLFGLREETFESFDESISQYVDSEIDLGRNEAAIKNLFELSAAVTIFILIYVGFTFTGLALGELGIFLIAMFQLAPRVSTLNSVYYKVEGRLSHAVRTYD
;
A
#
# COMPACT_ATOMS: atom_id res chain seq x y z
N GLY A 1 9.62 -0.75 -10.61
CA GLY A 1 8.18 -0.41 -10.53
C GLY A 1 7.56 -0.21 -11.91
N ALA A 2 8.01 0.84 -12.66
CA ALA A 2 7.42 1.19 -13.95
C ALA A 2 7.47 0.05 -14.98
N ILE A 3 8.60 -0.63 -15.13
CA ILE A 3 8.76 -1.77 -16.05
C ILE A 3 7.74 -2.88 -15.73
N VAL A 4 7.59 -3.23 -14.46
CA VAL A 4 6.61 -4.26 -14.02
C VAL A 4 5.18 -3.82 -14.39
N ALA A 5 4.84 -2.54 -14.20
CA ALA A 5 3.53 -2.01 -14.56
C ALA A 5 3.27 -2.08 -16.08
N VAL A 6 4.27 -1.82 -16.91
CA VAL A 6 4.15 -1.95 -18.38
C VAL A 6 3.87 -3.40 -18.78
N PHE A 7 4.63 -4.37 -18.26
CA PHE A 7 4.37 -5.79 -18.56
C PHE A 7 3.02 -6.26 -18.01
N GLU A 8 2.56 -5.71 -16.89
CA GLU A 8 1.20 -5.94 -16.39
C GLU A 8 0.15 -5.47 -17.39
N GLY A 9 0.29 -4.24 -17.91
CA GLY A 9 -0.62 -3.68 -18.90
C GLY A 9 -0.63 -4.47 -20.22
N ILE A 10 0.55 -4.89 -20.71
CA ILE A 10 0.65 -5.76 -21.88
C ILE A 10 -0.08 -7.09 -21.62
N GLY A 11 0.15 -7.70 -20.43
CA GLY A 11 -0.54 -8.94 -20.06
C GLY A 11 -2.07 -8.81 -20.04
N LEU A 12 -2.59 -7.69 -19.55
CA LEU A 12 -4.03 -7.38 -19.64
C LEU A 12 -4.49 -7.20 -21.07
N GLY A 13 -3.69 -6.53 -21.89
CA GLY A 13 -4.00 -6.31 -23.30
C GLY A 13 -4.25 -7.62 -24.08
N PHE A 14 -3.60 -8.72 -23.70
CA PHE A 14 -3.82 -10.04 -24.33
C PHE A 14 -5.22 -10.61 -24.11
N ILE A 15 -5.96 -10.13 -23.13
CA ILE A 15 -7.32 -10.60 -22.85
C ILE A 15 -8.23 -10.36 -24.06
N TYR A 16 -8.08 -9.19 -24.70
CA TYR A 16 -8.87 -8.82 -25.87
C TYR A 16 -8.68 -9.80 -27.03
N PRO A 17 -7.46 -10.00 -27.60
CA PRO A 17 -7.27 -10.93 -28.69
C PRO A 17 -7.58 -12.38 -28.32
N ILE A 18 -7.43 -12.79 -27.06
CA ILE A 18 -7.81 -14.14 -26.63
C ILE A 18 -9.32 -14.34 -26.70
N ILE A 19 -10.11 -13.38 -26.18
CA ILE A 19 -11.57 -13.47 -26.21
C ILE A 19 -12.08 -13.45 -27.67
N GLU A 20 -11.60 -12.51 -28.47
CA GLU A 20 -12.01 -12.38 -29.86
C GLU A 20 -11.61 -13.62 -30.70
N THR A 21 -10.39 -14.12 -30.52
CA THR A 21 -9.92 -15.34 -31.22
C THR A 21 -10.71 -16.59 -30.80
N ALA A 22 -11.20 -16.63 -29.55
CA ALA A 22 -12.01 -17.75 -29.10
C ALA A 22 -13.45 -17.72 -29.61
N GLN A 23 -13.95 -16.54 -30.01
CA GLN A 23 -15.33 -16.35 -30.51
C GLN A 23 -15.46 -16.32 -32.04
N SER A 24 -14.39 -15.99 -32.77
CA SER A 24 -14.39 -15.77 -34.20
C SER A 24 -13.68 -16.92 -34.96
N GLU A 25 -14.27 -17.40 -36.03
CA GLU A 25 -13.60 -18.35 -36.94
C GLU A 25 -12.42 -17.73 -37.70
N ASP A 26 -12.44 -16.40 -37.90
CA ASP A 26 -11.33 -15.63 -38.49
C ASP A 26 -10.97 -14.43 -37.59
N PRO A 27 -10.01 -14.60 -36.65
CA PRO A 27 -9.59 -13.58 -35.72
C PRO A 27 -8.97 -12.34 -36.36
N THR A 28 -8.45 -12.47 -37.60
CA THR A 28 -7.79 -11.36 -38.32
C THR A 28 -8.78 -10.40 -38.97
N ALA A 29 -10.05 -10.79 -39.07
CA ALA A 29 -11.12 -9.95 -39.60
C ALA A 29 -11.66 -8.95 -38.58
N VAL A 30 -11.30 -9.08 -37.30
CA VAL A 30 -11.72 -8.15 -36.24
C VAL A 30 -10.86 -6.89 -36.32
N SER A 31 -11.47 -5.75 -36.59
CA SER A 31 -10.81 -4.45 -36.69
C SER A 31 -10.84 -3.75 -35.33
N GLY A 32 -9.69 -3.23 -34.90
CA GLY A 32 -9.56 -2.40 -33.69
C GLY A 32 -8.09 -2.10 -33.37
N PRO A 33 -7.78 -0.94 -32.81
CA PRO A 33 -6.40 -0.52 -32.63
C PRO A 33 -5.60 -1.46 -31.69
N VAL A 34 -6.26 -2.11 -30.75
CA VAL A 34 -5.63 -3.12 -29.87
C VAL A 34 -5.29 -4.37 -30.68
N MET A 35 -6.25 -4.90 -31.46
CA MET A 35 -6.05 -6.10 -32.27
C MET A 35 -4.93 -5.89 -33.30
N GLU A 36 -4.96 -4.77 -34.01
CA GLU A 36 -3.94 -4.42 -35.03
C GLU A 36 -2.53 -4.39 -34.40
N THR A 37 -2.40 -3.87 -33.17
CA THR A 37 -1.13 -3.83 -32.44
C THR A 37 -0.62 -5.25 -32.14
N PHE A 38 -1.52 -6.15 -31.70
CA PHE A 38 -1.13 -7.54 -31.38
C PHE A 38 -0.86 -8.34 -32.68
N VAL A 39 -1.68 -8.21 -33.70
CA VAL A 39 -1.44 -8.86 -34.99
C VAL A 39 -0.10 -8.41 -35.57
N GLY A 40 0.15 -7.09 -35.63
CA GLY A 40 1.41 -6.54 -36.12
C GLY A 40 2.62 -7.01 -35.32
N ALA A 41 2.50 -7.14 -33.98
CA ALA A 41 3.56 -7.69 -33.16
C ALA A 41 3.86 -9.17 -33.49
N TYR A 42 2.82 -9.99 -33.66
CA TYR A 42 2.99 -11.40 -34.05
C TYR A 42 3.56 -11.56 -35.44
N GLU A 43 3.11 -10.76 -36.41
CA GLU A 43 3.67 -10.72 -37.78
C GLU A 43 5.15 -10.30 -37.75
N PHE A 44 5.52 -9.31 -36.93
CA PHE A 44 6.91 -8.87 -36.83
C PHE A 44 7.84 -10.00 -36.33
N PHE A 45 7.34 -10.86 -35.41
CA PHE A 45 8.08 -12.04 -34.95
C PHE A 45 7.92 -13.27 -35.85
N GLY A 46 7.14 -13.20 -36.94
CA GLY A 46 6.86 -14.32 -37.83
C GLY A 46 6.06 -15.45 -37.19
N LEU A 47 5.26 -15.14 -36.16
CA LEU A 47 4.47 -16.11 -35.43
C LEU A 47 3.03 -16.10 -35.90
N PRO A 48 2.39 -17.29 -36.06
CA PRO A 48 0.97 -17.34 -36.46
C PRO A 48 0.09 -16.79 -35.33
N PHE A 49 -0.91 -15.99 -35.75
CA PHE A 49 -1.87 -15.41 -34.82
C PHE A 49 -2.98 -16.41 -34.51
N THR A 50 -2.72 -17.31 -33.57
CA THR A 50 -3.65 -18.36 -33.11
C THR A 50 -3.76 -18.37 -31.61
N LEU A 51 -4.86 -18.93 -31.08
CA LEU A 51 -5.10 -19.00 -29.64
C LEU A 51 -3.94 -19.62 -28.85
N GLY A 52 -3.32 -20.69 -29.42
CA GLY A 52 -2.17 -21.35 -28.75
C GLY A 52 -0.95 -20.43 -28.63
N TYR A 53 -0.62 -19.68 -29.68
CA TYR A 53 0.48 -18.72 -29.65
C TYR A 53 0.17 -17.49 -28.80
N LEU A 54 -1.10 -17.06 -28.72
CA LEU A 54 -1.53 -16.01 -27.80
C LEU A 54 -1.32 -16.43 -26.35
N ILE A 55 -1.70 -17.65 -25.97
CA ILE A 55 -1.49 -18.19 -24.63
C ILE A 55 0.00 -18.28 -24.30
N LEU A 56 0.84 -18.73 -25.24
CA LEU A 56 2.30 -18.74 -25.06
C LEU A 56 2.86 -17.32 -24.92
N GLY A 57 2.34 -16.36 -25.67
CA GLY A 57 2.70 -14.95 -25.55
C GLY A 57 2.41 -14.39 -24.16
N VAL A 58 1.19 -14.63 -23.63
CA VAL A 58 0.82 -14.26 -22.25
C VAL A 58 1.76 -14.92 -21.25
N ALA A 59 2.00 -16.23 -21.37
CA ALA A 59 2.90 -16.95 -20.47
C ALA A 59 4.32 -16.36 -20.49
N GLY A 60 4.83 -15.98 -21.66
CA GLY A 60 6.11 -15.30 -21.81
C GLY A 60 6.13 -13.93 -21.11
N VAL A 61 5.14 -13.08 -21.39
CA VAL A 61 5.00 -11.75 -20.77
C VAL A 61 4.87 -11.86 -19.26
N MET A 62 4.06 -12.78 -18.75
CA MET A 62 3.90 -13.01 -17.31
C MET A 62 5.19 -13.54 -16.66
N THR A 63 5.93 -14.41 -17.34
CA THR A 63 7.23 -14.89 -16.86
C THR A 63 8.20 -13.72 -16.69
N VAL A 64 8.31 -12.85 -17.69
CA VAL A 64 9.16 -11.65 -17.62
C VAL A 64 8.68 -10.73 -16.48
N ARG A 65 7.38 -10.48 -16.40
CA ARG A 65 6.77 -9.65 -15.32
C ARG A 65 7.13 -10.16 -13.93
N TYR A 66 6.90 -11.45 -13.65
CA TYR A 66 7.17 -12.02 -12.34
C TYR A 66 8.66 -12.06 -12.02
N THR A 67 9.52 -12.33 -13.01
CA THR A 67 10.97 -12.27 -12.87
C THR A 67 11.42 -10.84 -12.53
N MET A 68 10.90 -9.83 -13.24
CA MET A 68 11.19 -8.42 -12.94
C MET A 68 10.65 -8.00 -11.56
N SER A 69 9.48 -8.47 -11.16
CA SER A 69 8.92 -8.22 -9.85
C SER A 69 9.81 -8.81 -8.75
N PHE A 70 10.31 -10.03 -8.94
CA PHE A 70 11.27 -10.64 -8.03
C PHE A 70 12.56 -9.81 -7.91
N VAL A 71 13.14 -9.41 -9.06
CA VAL A 71 14.36 -8.57 -9.07
C VAL A 71 14.14 -7.24 -8.34
N VAL A 72 13.02 -6.57 -8.58
CA VAL A 72 12.69 -5.30 -7.90
C VAL A 72 12.55 -5.51 -6.39
N SER A 73 11.85 -6.57 -5.96
CA SER A 73 11.70 -6.90 -4.54
C SER A 73 13.04 -7.23 -3.89
N TRP A 74 13.88 -8.00 -4.55
CA TRP A 74 15.22 -8.33 -4.08
C TRP A 74 16.11 -7.09 -3.95
N LEU A 75 16.12 -6.22 -4.97
CA LEU A 75 16.86 -4.95 -4.92
C LEU A 75 16.35 -4.03 -3.80
N SER A 76 15.04 -4.01 -3.55
CA SER A 76 14.45 -3.25 -2.44
C SER A 76 15.00 -3.72 -1.09
N VAL A 77 15.08 -5.04 -0.87
CA VAL A 77 15.65 -5.61 0.35
C VAL A 77 17.13 -5.25 0.49
N ILE A 78 17.92 -5.35 -0.59
CA ILE A 78 19.32 -4.96 -0.58
C ILE A 78 19.49 -3.48 -0.23
N LEU A 79 18.71 -2.61 -0.86
CA LEU A 79 18.74 -1.17 -0.62
C LEU A 79 18.42 -0.85 0.84
N THR A 80 17.33 -1.41 1.36
CA THR A 80 16.89 -1.23 2.75
C THR A 80 17.99 -1.67 3.74
N LYS A 81 18.57 -2.85 3.52
CA LYS A 81 19.60 -3.39 4.43
C LYS A 81 20.94 -2.67 4.34
N ARG A 82 21.34 -2.20 3.16
CA ARG A 82 22.53 -1.36 3.02
C ARG A 82 22.36 0.01 3.65
N TYR A 83 21.17 0.59 3.53
CA TYR A 83 20.86 1.85 4.18
C TYR A 83 20.80 1.72 5.70
N GLU A 84 20.15 0.67 6.22
CA GLU A 84 20.15 0.35 7.66
C GLU A 84 21.57 0.18 8.20
N LYS A 85 22.43 -0.56 7.47
CA LYS A 85 23.85 -0.71 7.82
C LYS A 85 24.54 0.65 7.88
N HIS A 86 24.38 1.48 6.86
CA HIS A 86 25.03 2.80 6.79
C HIS A 86 24.57 3.73 7.93
N LEU A 87 23.28 3.70 8.28
CA LEU A 87 22.77 4.46 9.42
C LEU A 87 23.38 3.98 10.74
N ARG A 88 23.49 2.66 10.95
CA ARG A 88 24.10 2.08 12.14
C ARG A 88 25.57 2.44 12.28
N GLU A 89 26.32 2.35 11.16
CA GLU A 89 27.73 2.74 11.13
C GLU A 89 27.90 4.22 11.52
N ARG A 90 27.08 5.11 10.94
CA ARG A 90 27.10 6.53 11.27
C ARG A 90 26.70 6.83 12.72
N ALA A 91 25.62 6.20 13.20
CA ALA A 91 25.17 6.40 14.57
C ALA A 91 26.20 5.91 15.58
N PHE A 92 26.84 4.77 15.31
CA PHE A 92 27.91 4.24 16.18
C PHE A 92 29.18 5.09 16.12
N ASP A 93 29.60 5.55 14.95
CA ASP A 93 30.74 6.45 14.77
C ASP A 93 30.51 7.78 15.51
N GLY A 94 29.31 8.38 15.34
CA GLY A 94 28.92 9.59 16.08
C GLY A 94 28.88 9.38 17.60
N ALA A 95 28.44 8.20 18.05
CA ALA A 95 28.51 7.87 19.46
C ALA A 95 29.94 7.78 19.97
N LEU A 96 30.88 7.20 19.21
CA LEU A 96 32.30 7.12 19.59
C LEU A 96 32.97 8.49 19.65
N ASP A 97 32.54 9.44 18.82
CA ASP A 97 33.07 10.80 18.75
C ASP A 97 32.40 11.75 19.77
N ALA A 98 31.31 11.32 20.42
CA ALA A 98 30.58 12.14 21.37
C ALA A 98 31.38 12.40 22.66
N GLU A 99 31.22 13.60 23.26
CA GLU A 99 31.83 13.94 24.52
C GLU A 99 31.26 13.11 25.68
N ILE A 100 32.05 12.86 26.73
CA ILE A 100 31.63 12.06 27.88
C ILE A 100 30.35 12.60 28.51
N GLY A 101 30.20 13.93 28.56
CA GLY A 101 29.01 14.58 29.08
C GLY A 101 27.70 14.23 28.35
N TYR A 102 27.76 13.84 27.09
CA TYR A 102 26.61 13.34 26.33
C TYR A 102 26.11 12.00 26.91
N TYR A 103 27.04 11.10 27.25
CA TYR A 103 26.69 9.80 27.85
C TYR A 103 26.09 9.94 29.25
N ASP A 104 26.52 10.99 29.98
CA ASP A 104 25.99 11.27 31.33
C ASP A 104 24.56 11.86 31.25
N GLN A 105 24.20 12.53 30.17
CA GLN A 105 22.86 13.14 29.98
C GLN A 105 21.85 12.18 29.38
N GLU A 106 22.18 11.53 28.26
CA GLU A 106 21.26 10.69 27.52
C GLU A 106 21.17 9.25 28.03
N GLY A 107 22.23 8.78 28.70
CA GLY A 107 22.31 7.38 29.15
C GLY A 107 22.70 6.39 28.05
N THR A 108 23.35 5.30 28.46
CA THR A 108 23.82 4.26 27.51
C THR A 108 22.68 3.53 26.80
N ASP A 109 21.52 3.39 27.47
CA ASP A 109 20.37 2.65 26.95
C ASP A 109 19.70 3.40 25.80
N ASP A 110 19.62 4.73 25.85
CA ASP A 110 19.04 5.57 24.79
C ASP A 110 19.92 5.57 23.55
N ILE A 111 21.23 5.65 23.73
CA ILE A 111 22.23 5.54 22.65
C ILE A 111 22.13 4.16 21.97
N LEU A 112 22.02 3.08 22.75
CA LEU A 112 21.82 1.72 22.23
C LEU A 112 20.53 1.59 21.44
N ASN A 113 19.43 2.16 21.95
CA ASN A 113 18.14 2.18 21.28
C ASN A 113 18.20 2.95 19.94
N ALA A 114 18.85 4.13 19.93
CA ALA A 114 19.05 4.91 18.71
C ALA A 114 19.81 4.12 17.64
N ILE A 115 20.92 3.47 18.00
CA ILE A 115 21.75 2.70 17.06
C ILE A 115 21.04 1.46 16.55
N ILE A 116 20.31 0.71 17.38
CA ILE A 116 19.74 -0.60 17.00
C ILE A 116 18.30 -0.48 16.51
N THR A 117 17.47 0.25 17.24
CA THR A 117 16.01 0.27 17.01
C THR A 117 15.61 1.34 16.01
N GLU A 118 16.02 2.59 16.22
CA GLU A 118 15.62 3.70 15.35
C GLU A 118 16.19 3.57 13.92
N THR A 119 17.44 3.12 13.78
CA THR A 119 18.01 2.86 12.45
C THR A 119 17.26 1.78 11.68
N ARG A 120 16.71 0.76 12.37
CA ARG A 120 15.87 -0.28 11.78
C ARG A 120 14.51 0.28 11.32
N TYR A 121 13.88 1.14 12.11
CA TYR A 121 12.63 1.82 11.72
C TYR A 121 12.85 2.72 10.51
N SER A 122 13.95 3.48 10.49
CA SER A 122 14.34 4.34 9.36
C SER A 122 14.58 3.52 8.08
N GLY A 123 15.22 2.35 8.18
CA GLY A 123 15.35 1.40 7.07
C GLY A 123 13.99 0.94 6.52
N GLY A 124 13.03 0.68 7.39
CA GLY A 124 11.67 0.29 7.03
C GLY A 124 10.90 1.35 6.21
N VAL A 125 11.23 2.63 6.35
CA VAL A 125 10.63 3.72 5.56
C VAL A 125 10.95 3.56 4.07
N ILE A 126 12.17 3.13 3.73
CA ILE A 126 12.57 2.90 2.33
C ILE A 126 11.73 1.79 1.70
N ASP A 127 11.55 0.65 2.37
CA ASP A 127 10.73 -0.46 1.85
C ASP A 127 9.28 0.01 1.60
N LYS A 128 8.69 0.75 2.54
CA LYS A 128 7.35 1.34 2.37
C LYS A 128 7.30 2.33 1.21
N GLY A 129 8.31 3.18 1.05
CA GLY A 129 8.40 4.14 -0.07
C GLY A 129 8.48 3.43 -1.43
N VAL A 130 9.30 2.38 -1.55
CA VAL A 130 9.40 1.58 -2.77
C VAL A 130 8.06 0.91 -3.10
N ARG A 131 7.36 0.34 -2.12
CA ARG A 131 6.03 -0.28 -2.30
C ARG A 131 4.98 0.74 -2.72
N LEU A 132 4.96 1.92 -2.12
CA LEU A 132 4.06 3.01 -2.52
C LEU A 132 4.31 3.44 -3.96
N MET A 133 5.57 3.63 -4.33
CA MET A 133 5.94 3.97 -5.71
C MET A 133 5.52 2.87 -6.70
N GLN A 134 5.71 1.60 -6.38
CA GLN A 134 5.24 0.48 -7.21
C GLN A 134 3.71 0.50 -7.36
N THR A 135 2.99 0.69 -6.26
CA THR A 135 1.52 0.76 -6.27
C THR A 135 1.03 1.93 -7.11
N PHE A 136 1.70 3.09 -7.02
CA PHE A 136 1.37 4.27 -7.83
C PHE A 136 1.51 4.00 -9.33
N PHE A 137 2.62 3.37 -9.76
CA PHE A 137 2.80 3.00 -11.16
C PHE A 137 1.76 2.00 -11.66
N LEU A 138 1.39 1.02 -10.83
CA LEU A 138 0.35 0.05 -11.17
C LEU A 138 -1.03 0.71 -11.28
N VAL A 139 -1.40 1.56 -10.33
CA VAL A 139 -2.65 2.33 -10.38
C VAL A 139 -2.70 3.18 -11.65
N GLY A 140 -1.62 3.91 -11.94
CA GLY A 140 -1.51 4.71 -13.18
C GLY A 140 -1.67 3.86 -14.44
N MET A 141 -1.04 2.68 -14.48
CA MET A 141 -1.12 1.77 -15.63
C MET A 141 -2.55 1.22 -15.82
N TYR A 142 -3.20 0.74 -14.75
CA TYR A 142 -4.58 0.24 -14.86
C TYR A 142 -5.55 1.35 -15.26
N THR A 143 -5.38 2.55 -14.70
CA THR A 143 -6.19 3.72 -15.07
C THR A 143 -5.97 4.09 -16.54
N ALA A 144 -4.74 4.04 -17.03
CA ALA A 144 -4.43 4.29 -18.44
C ALA A 144 -5.08 3.26 -19.38
N VAL A 145 -5.03 1.96 -19.02
CA VAL A 145 -5.72 0.90 -19.78
C VAL A 145 -7.23 1.15 -19.81
N MET A 146 -7.82 1.48 -18.65
CA MET A 146 -9.26 1.77 -18.56
C MET A 146 -9.64 3.00 -19.38
N LEU A 147 -8.86 4.08 -19.32
CA LEU A 147 -9.07 5.29 -20.14
C LEU A 147 -8.94 5.02 -21.62
N TYR A 148 -7.99 4.18 -22.03
CA TYR A 148 -7.83 3.81 -23.43
C TYR A 148 -9.02 2.97 -23.93
N THR A 149 -9.51 2.05 -23.10
CA THR A 149 -10.62 1.16 -23.48
C THR A 149 -11.95 1.91 -23.49
N SER A 150 -12.28 2.68 -22.46
CA SER A 150 -13.53 3.44 -22.38
C SER A 150 -13.41 4.63 -21.43
N PRO A 151 -13.14 5.85 -21.95
CA PRO A 151 -13.09 7.06 -21.13
C PRO A 151 -14.39 7.32 -20.33
N PRO A 152 -15.61 7.16 -20.86
CA PRO A 152 -16.83 7.45 -20.11
C PRO A 152 -17.05 6.47 -18.95
N MET A 153 -16.74 5.17 -19.14
CA MET A 153 -16.84 4.19 -18.04
C MET A 153 -15.77 4.44 -16.97
N THR A 154 -14.57 4.84 -17.37
CA THR A 154 -13.50 5.20 -16.43
C THR A 154 -13.89 6.42 -15.62
N LEU A 155 -14.45 7.46 -16.24
CA LEU A 155 -14.96 8.63 -15.53
C LEU A 155 -16.06 8.25 -14.53
N LEU A 156 -16.99 7.40 -14.93
CA LEU A 156 -18.05 6.90 -14.05
C LEU A 156 -17.46 6.14 -12.85
N ALA A 157 -16.49 5.25 -13.07
CA ALA A 157 -15.80 4.54 -12.00
C ALA A 157 -15.10 5.50 -11.03
N VAL A 158 -14.38 6.50 -11.55
CA VAL A 158 -13.68 7.52 -10.75
C VAL A 158 -14.67 8.35 -9.93
N VAL A 159 -15.78 8.76 -10.52
CA VAL A 159 -16.83 9.54 -9.80
C VAL A 159 -17.45 8.72 -8.68
N ILE A 160 -17.79 7.45 -8.92
CA ILE A 160 -18.37 6.59 -7.89
C ILE A 160 -17.35 6.32 -6.77
N LEU A 161 -16.18 5.82 -7.10
CA LEU A 161 -15.18 5.45 -6.10
C LEU A 161 -14.59 6.68 -5.38
N GLY A 162 -14.39 7.77 -6.09
CA GLY A 162 -13.98 9.06 -5.50
C GLY A 162 -15.03 9.61 -4.56
N GLY A 163 -16.30 9.59 -4.97
CA GLY A 163 -17.44 10.00 -4.13
C GLY A 163 -17.53 9.17 -2.85
N ILE A 164 -17.36 7.86 -2.94
CA ILE A 164 -17.34 6.96 -1.78
C ILE A 164 -16.13 7.24 -0.88
N THR A 165 -14.95 7.45 -1.45
CA THR A 165 -13.77 7.81 -0.66
C THR A 165 -13.98 9.09 0.15
N ILE A 166 -14.60 10.09 -0.47
CA ILE A 166 -14.96 11.35 0.20
C ILE A 166 -16.01 11.08 1.29
N LEU A 167 -17.05 10.31 0.98
CA LEU A 167 -18.10 9.98 1.95
C LEU A 167 -17.53 9.25 3.18
N LEU A 168 -16.66 8.28 2.99
CA LEU A 168 -16.01 7.54 4.08
C LEU A 168 -15.20 8.46 5.01
N ARG A 169 -14.58 9.51 4.47
CA ARG A 169 -13.85 10.51 5.28
C ARG A 169 -14.76 11.37 6.16
N PHE A 170 -16.05 11.53 5.79
CA PHE A 170 -17.02 12.24 6.63
C PHE A 170 -17.67 11.33 7.66
N VAL A 171 -17.78 10.03 7.39
CA VAL A 171 -18.45 9.06 8.28
C VAL A 171 -17.50 8.48 9.31
N ILE A 172 -16.23 8.26 8.95
CA ILE A 172 -15.23 7.66 9.82
C ILE A 172 -14.43 8.75 10.52
N GLU A 173 -14.17 8.56 11.82
CA GLU A 173 -13.42 9.50 12.63
C GLU A 173 -12.04 9.78 12.01
N PRO A 174 -11.61 11.06 11.95
CA PRO A 174 -10.32 11.42 11.36
C PRO A 174 -9.15 10.70 12.03
N ALA A 175 -8.20 10.23 11.22
CA ALA A 175 -7.04 9.50 11.71
C ALA A 175 -6.19 10.31 12.70
N VAL A 176 -6.10 11.62 12.50
CA VAL A 176 -5.37 12.54 13.40
C VAL A 176 -5.94 12.50 14.81
N THR A 177 -7.26 12.51 14.97
CA THR A 177 -7.94 12.49 16.27
C THR A 177 -7.70 11.17 17.02
N VAL A 178 -7.82 10.04 16.31
CA VAL A 178 -7.58 8.72 16.91
C VAL A 178 -6.09 8.54 17.19
N GLY A 179 -5.23 8.96 16.27
CA GLY A 179 -3.78 8.90 16.44
C GLY A 179 -3.26 9.76 17.60
N SER A 180 -3.87 10.92 17.86
CA SER A 180 -3.50 11.75 19.03
C SER A 180 -3.86 11.06 20.36
N ARG A 181 -5.00 10.33 20.42
CA ARG A 181 -5.36 9.53 21.61
C ARG A 181 -4.36 8.38 21.85
N VAL A 182 -3.93 7.71 20.77
CA VAL A 182 -2.88 6.67 20.84
C VAL A 182 -1.58 7.27 21.39
N ALA A 183 -1.17 8.44 20.86
CA ALA A 183 0.04 9.14 21.31
C ALA A 183 -0.01 9.49 22.79
N GLU A 184 -1.09 10.11 23.22
CA GLU A 184 -1.29 10.52 24.61
C GLU A 184 -1.32 9.34 25.59
N ALA A 185 -2.00 8.24 25.17
CA ALA A 185 -2.01 7.03 25.99
C ALA A 185 -0.61 6.38 26.08
N ASN A 186 0.17 6.40 25.00
CA ASN A 186 1.55 5.89 25.02
C ASN A 186 2.47 6.74 25.90
N GLU A 187 2.30 8.06 25.92
CA GLU A 187 3.02 8.96 26.82
C GLU A 187 2.71 8.63 28.29
N ARG A 188 1.44 8.43 28.65
CA ARG A 188 1.03 8.01 30.00
C ARG A 188 1.62 6.66 30.41
N ILE A 189 1.72 5.70 29.48
CA ILE A 189 2.41 4.43 29.76
C ILE A 189 3.87 4.68 30.11
N GLN A 190 4.56 5.54 29.34
CA GLN A 190 5.96 5.87 29.60
C GLN A 190 6.13 6.53 30.97
N GLU A 191 5.27 7.48 31.32
CA GLU A 191 5.25 8.13 32.64
C GLU A 191 5.02 7.11 33.77
N ALA A 192 4.05 6.21 33.64
CA ALA A 192 3.76 5.19 34.64
C ALA A 192 4.93 4.21 34.84
N VAL A 193 5.55 3.77 33.71
CA VAL A 193 6.75 2.91 33.76
C VAL A 193 7.93 3.65 34.39
N GLN A 194 8.16 4.91 34.02
CA GLN A 194 9.24 5.72 34.59
C GLN A 194 9.05 5.93 36.07
N ALA A 195 7.85 6.30 36.51
CA ALA A 195 7.51 6.44 37.92
C ALA A 195 7.75 5.14 38.71
N GLY A 196 7.28 4.00 38.14
CA GLY A 196 7.45 2.69 38.77
C GLY A 196 8.91 2.20 38.81
N THR A 197 9.72 2.50 37.79
CA THR A 197 11.11 2.04 37.70
C THR A 197 12.09 2.96 38.42
N GLN A 198 12.00 4.27 38.26
CA GLN A 198 12.85 5.23 38.96
C GLN A 198 12.47 5.33 40.42
N GLY A 199 11.16 5.28 40.73
CA GLY A 199 10.61 5.27 42.09
C GLY A 199 10.57 3.90 42.78
N ILE A 200 11.22 2.85 42.20
CA ILE A 200 11.09 1.46 42.69
C ILE A 200 11.43 1.29 44.17
N ARG A 201 12.34 2.13 44.70
CA ARG A 201 12.70 2.12 46.10
C ARG A 201 11.52 2.56 46.98
N ASP A 202 10.84 3.61 46.58
CA ASP A 202 9.69 4.16 47.29
C ASP A 202 8.48 3.23 47.17
N VAL A 203 8.23 2.70 45.98
CA VAL A 203 7.20 1.68 45.72
C VAL A 203 7.37 0.48 46.66
N LYS A 204 8.63 0.00 46.86
CA LYS A 204 8.91 -1.12 47.76
C LYS A 204 8.87 -0.73 49.25
N LEU A 205 9.35 0.46 49.63
CA LEU A 205 9.39 0.90 51.02
C LEU A 205 8.01 1.25 51.56
N PHE A 206 7.16 1.87 50.75
CA PHE A 206 5.82 2.31 51.13
C PHE A 206 4.71 1.33 50.78
N GLY A 207 5.04 0.22 50.08
CA GLY A 207 4.07 -0.80 49.68
C GLY A 207 3.13 -0.36 48.56
N LEU A 208 3.52 0.61 47.71
CA LEU A 208 2.70 1.24 46.65
C LEU A 208 2.60 0.40 45.38
N ARG A 209 2.87 -0.90 45.47
CA ARG A 209 2.87 -1.80 44.29
C ARG A 209 1.52 -1.83 43.58
N GLU A 210 0.45 -1.89 44.34
CA GLU A 210 -0.92 -2.01 43.81
C GLU A 210 -1.31 -0.73 43.07
N GLU A 211 -1.11 0.42 43.67
CA GLU A 211 -1.44 1.74 43.07
C GLU A 211 -0.60 2.03 41.84
N THR A 212 0.70 1.68 41.88
CA THR A 212 1.58 1.85 40.70
C THR A 212 1.15 0.94 39.55
N PHE A 213 0.75 -0.31 39.85
CA PHE A 213 0.28 -1.26 38.84
C PHE A 213 -1.09 -0.85 38.29
N GLU A 214 -2.01 -0.36 39.12
CA GLU A 214 -3.33 0.11 38.67
C GLU A 214 -3.21 1.31 37.71
N SER A 215 -2.34 2.27 38.02
CA SER A 215 -2.05 3.42 37.17
C SER A 215 -1.48 2.98 35.79
N PHE A 216 -0.59 1.98 35.77
CA PHE A 216 -0.06 1.39 34.57
C PHE A 216 -1.15 0.64 33.78
N ASP A 217 -1.98 -0.17 34.47
CA ASP A 217 -3.04 -0.96 33.85
C ASP A 217 -4.12 -0.07 33.20
N GLU A 218 -4.48 1.04 33.84
CA GLU A 218 -5.37 2.05 33.27
C GLU A 218 -4.78 2.67 32.00
N SER A 219 -3.51 3.04 32.01
CA SER A 219 -2.82 3.65 30.88
C SER A 219 -2.70 2.68 29.70
N ILE A 220 -2.33 1.41 29.95
CA ILE A 220 -2.22 0.39 28.91
C ILE A 220 -3.59 0.03 28.33
N SER A 221 -4.65 -0.01 29.15
CA SER A 221 -6.01 -0.25 28.69
C SER A 221 -6.48 0.86 27.75
N GLN A 222 -6.24 2.11 28.11
CA GLN A 222 -6.57 3.25 27.24
C GLN A 222 -5.79 3.23 25.91
N TYR A 223 -4.52 2.83 25.95
CA TYR A 223 -3.71 2.64 24.75
C TYR A 223 -4.30 1.56 23.85
N VAL A 224 -4.62 0.38 24.42
CA VAL A 224 -5.18 -0.75 23.70
C VAL A 224 -6.52 -0.38 23.06
N ASP A 225 -7.42 0.30 23.77
CA ASP A 225 -8.72 0.73 23.24
C ASP A 225 -8.53 1.71 22.07
N SER A 226 -7.60 2.65 22.19
CA SER A 226 -7.28 3.61 21.13
C SER A 226 -6.69 2.95 19.89
N GLU A 227 -5.80 1.95 20.04
CA GLU A 227 -5.24 1.16 18.94
C GLU A 227 -6.32 0.27 18.27
N ILE A 228 -7.24 -0.29 19.06
CA ILE A 228 -8.39 -1.04 18.54
C ILE A 228 -9.30 -0.12 17.69
N ASP A 229 -9.57 1.09 18.15
CA ASP A 229 -10.36 2.08 17.42
C ASP A 229 -9.68 2.46 16.09
N LEU A 230 -8.35 2.69 16.11
CA LEU A 230 -7.57 2.97 14.91
C LEU A 230 -7.65 1.80 13.90
N GLY A 231 -7.43 0.58 14.39
CA GLY A 231 -7.50 -0.64 13.57
C GLY A 231 -8.91 -0.90 13.02
N ARG A 232 -9.95 -0.67 13.83
CA ARG A 232 -11.36 -0.77 13.40
C ARG A 232 -11.66 0.22 12.29
N ASN A 233 -11.27 1.47 12.42
CA ASN A 233 -11.52 2.51 11.42
C ASN A 233 -10.76 2.21 10.12
N GLU A 234 -9.52 1.74 10.20
CA GLU A 234 -8.76 1.27 9.04
C GLU A 234 -9.46 0.10 8.32
N ALA A 235 -9.87 -0.90 9.09
CA ALA A 235 -10.60 -2.05 8.54
C ALA A 235 -11.94 -1.64 7.91
N ALA A 236 -12.65 -0.68 8.52
CA ALA A 236 -13.89 -0.13 7.97
C ALA A 236 -13.66 0.57 6.63
N ILE A 237 -12.65 1.47 6.55
CA ILE A 237 -12.29 2.17 5.30
C ILE A 237 -11.99 1.15 4.20
N LYS A 238 -11.13 0.17 4.51
CA LYS A 238 -10.73 -0.85 3.55
C LYS A 238 -11.92 -1.66 3.04
N ASN A 239 -12.67 -2.28 3.95
CA ASN A 239 -13.75 -3.20 3.57
C ASN A 239 -14.94 -2.49 2.93
N LEU A 240 -15.31 -1.29 3.39
CA LEU A 240 -16.39 -0.51 2.77
C LEU A 240 -15.98 -0.03 1.37
N PHE A 241 -14.71 0.35 1.18
CA PHE A 241 -14.22 0.69 -0.15
C PHE A 241 -14.23 -0.53 -1.09
N GLU A 242 -13.77 -1.69 -0.64
CA GLU A 242 -13.76 -2.94 -1.43
C GLU A 242 -15.19 -3.39 -1.79
N LEU A 243 -16.13 -3.31 -0.84
CA LEU A 243 -17.55 -3.54 -1.11
C LEU A 243 -18.09 -2.60 -2.19
N SER A 244 -17.79 -1.32 -2.04
CA SER A 244 -18.23 -0.29 -2.98
C SER A 244 -17.62 -0.50 -4.37
N ALA A 245 -16.35 -0.90 -4.43
CA ALA A 245 -15.69 -1.25 -5.68
C ALA A 245 -16.36 -2.47 -6.35
N ALA A 246 -16.70 -3.50 -5.57
CA ALA A 246 -17.43 -4.66 -6.07
C ALA A 246 -18.80 -4.28 -6.66
N VAL A 247 -19.56 -3.46 -5.95
CA VAL A 247 -20.86 -2.94 -6.44
C VAL A 247 -20.67 -2.10 -7.71
N THR A 248 -19.63 -1.25 -7.73
CA THR A 248 -19.29 -0.42 -8.91
C THR A 248 -19.00 -1.29 -10.13
N ILE A 249 -18.28 -2.41 -9.98
CA ILE A 249 -18.01 -3.34 -11.08
C ILE A 249 -19.31 -3.87 -11.69
N PHE A 250 -20.30 -4.26 -10.88
CA PHE A 250 -21.61 -4.72 -11.40
C PHE A 250 -22.38 -3.60 -12.10
N ILE A 251 -22.33 -2.36 -11.59
CA ILE A 251 -22.90 -1.20 -12.27
C ILE A 251 -22.23 -0.99 -13.62
N LEU A 252 -20.89 -1.08 -13.68
CA LEU A 252 -20.13 -0.91 -14.93
C LEU A 252 -20.40 -2.01 -15.93
N ILE A 253 -20.62 -3.26 -15.48
CA ILE A 253 -21.07 -4.36 -16.36
C ILE A 253 -22.42 -4.00 -16.99
N TYR A 254 -23.38 -3.57 -16.20
CA TYR A 254 -24.71 -3.20 -16.71
C TYR A 254 -24.64 -2.03 -17.67
N VAL A 255 -23.90 -0.97 -17.33
CA VAL A 255 -23.72 0.22 -18.19
C VAL A 255 -22.97 -0.16 -19.48
N GLY A 256 -21.93 -1.00 -19.38
CA GLY A 256 -21.16 -1.49 -20.52
C GLY A 256 -22.03 -2.20 -21.55
N PHE A 257 -22.84 -3.15 -21.12
CA PHE A 257 -23.73 -3.88 -22.01
C PHE A 257 -24.89 -3.04 -22.57
N THR A 258 -25.42 -2.10 -21.77
CA THR A 258 -26.67 -1.40 -22.14
C THR A 258 -26.40 -0.12 -22.92
N PHE A 259 -25.35 0.62 -22.63
CA PHE A 259 -25.19 1.99 -23.10
C PHE A 259 -23.92 2.25 -23.94
N THR A 260 -22.88 1.41 -23.84
CA THR A 260 -21.60 1.76 -24.50
C THR A 260 -21.34 1.03 -25.80
N GLY A 261 -22.01 -0.10 -26.05
CA GLY A 261 -21.79 -0.91 -27.25
C GLY A 261 -20.37 -1.48 -27.36
N LEU A 262 -19.64 -1.57 -26.25
CA LEU A 262 -18.29 -2.15 -26.22
C LEU A 262 -18.31 -3.62 -26.62
N ALA A 263 -17.30 -4.05 -27.37
CA ALA A 263 -17.07 -5.45 -27.64
C ALA A 263 -16.83 -6.23 -26.33
N LEU A 264 -17.17 -7.52 -26.33
CA LEU A 264 -17.04 -8.35 -25.12
C LEU A 264 -15.59 -8.40 -24.63
N GLY A 265 -14.61 -8.41 -25.53
CA GLY A 265 -13.19 -8.34 -25.22
C GLY A 265 -12.77 -7.04 -24.56
N GLU A 266 -13.25 -5.90 -25.04
CA GLU A 266 -12.98 -4.57 -24.45
C GLU A 266 -13.57 -4.47 -23.05
N LEU A 267 -14.82 -4.91 -22.86
CA LEU A 267 -15.46 -4.97 -21.58
C LEU A 267 -14.67 -5.88 -20.61
N GLY A 268 -14.19 -7.03 -21.09
CA GLY A 268 -13.36 -7.95 -20.33
C GLY A 268 -12.08 -7.31 -19.81
N ILE A 269 -11.32 -6.61 -20.67
CA ILE A 269 -10.11 -5.88 -20.26
C ILE A 269 -10.46 -4.83 -19.20
N PHE A 270 -11.49 -4.03 -19.47
CA PHE A 270 -11.92 -2.97 -18.55
C PHE A 270 -12.25 -3.50 -17.15
N LEU A 271 -13.04 -4.57 -17.08
CA LEU A 271 -13.44 -5.19 -15.82
C LEU A 271 -12.26 -5.80 -15.07
N ILE A 272 -11.36 -6.49 -15.76
CA ILE A 272 -10.17 -7.07 -15.10
C ILE A 272 -9.24 -5.96 -14.62
N ALA A 273 -9.05 -4.90 -15.41
CA ALA A 273 -8.31 -3.72 -14.96
C ALA A 273 -8.92 -3.11 -13.69
N MET A 274 -10.25 -2.99 -13.64
CA MET A 274 -10.98 -2.49 -12.48
C MET A 274 -10.83 -3.41 -11.26
N PHE A 275 -10.94 -4.75 -11.43
CA PHE A 275 -10.72 -5.73 -10.38
C PHE A 275 -9.31 -5.65 -9.78
N GLN A 276 -8.32 -5.34 -10.61
CA GLN A 276 -6.94 -5.18 -10.18
C GLN A 276 -6.67 -3.80 -9.56
N LEU A 277 -7.34 -2.77 -10.04
CA LEU A 277 -7.20 -1.39 -9.55
C LEU A 277 -7.78 -1.22 -8.15
N ALA A 278 -8.98 -1.73 -7.93
CA ALA A 278 -9.75 -1.48 -6.70
C ALA A 278 -9.00 -1.85 -5.41
N PRO A 279 -8.39 -3.06 -5.25
CA PRO A 279 -7.64 -3.39 -4.05
C PRO A 279 -6.39 -2.52 -3.85
N ARG A 280 -5.79 -2.02 -4.93
CA ARG A 280 -4.61 -1.14 -4.85
C ARG A 280 -4.96 0.25 -4.37
N VAL A 281 -6.08 0.79 -4.86
CA VAL A 281 -6.61 2.08 -4.36
C VAL A 281 -7.06 1.95 -2.91
N SER A 282 -7.71 0.85 -2.53
CA SER A 282 -8.06 0.53 -1.14
C SER A 282 -6.82 0.54 -0.23
N THR A 283 -5.73 -0.11 -0.68
CA THR A 283 -4.45 -0.11 0.05
C THR A 283 -3.86 1.30 0.19
N LEU A 284 -3.91 2.12 -0.87
CA LEU A 284 -3.45 3.51 -0.78
C LEU A 284 -4.27 4.32 0.23
N ASN A 285 -5.59 4.15 0.25
CA ASN A 285 -6.46 4.83 1.20
C ASN A 285 -6.15 4.41 2.66
N SER A 286 -5.94 3.12 2.93
CA SER A 286 -5.61 2.64 4.28
C SER A 286 -4.21 3.07 4.72
N VAL A 287 -3.23 3.05 3.80
CA VAL A 287 -1.88 3.56 4.10
C VAL A 287 -1.90 5.06 4.38
N TYR A 288 -2.66 5.82 3.60
CA TYR A 288 -2.83 7.25 3.84
C TYR A 288 -3.41 7.52 5.23
N TYR A 289 -4.48 6.82 5.62
CA TYR A 289 -5.10 6.92 6.93
C TYR A 289 -4.10 6.62 8.06
N LYS A 290 -3.30 5.54 7.92
CA LYS A 290 -2.24 5.20 8.89
C LYS A 290 -1.16 6.26 9.01
N VAL A 291 -0.71 6.82 7.89
CA VAL A 291 0.32 7.86 7.89
C VAL A 291 -0.21 9.13 8.56
N GLU A 292 -1.45 9.53 8.22
CA GLU A 292 -2.12 10.69 8.81
C GLU A 292 -2.25 10.55 10.34
N GLY A 293 -2.65 9.36 10.83
CA GLY A 293 -2.73 9.07 12.27
C GLY A 293 -1.38 9.11 13.00
N ARG A 294 -0.30 8.70 12.33
CA ARG A 294 1.06 8.68 12.93
C ARG A 294 1.80 10.01 12.83
N LEU A 295 1.42 10.90 11.92
CA LEU A 295 2.02 12.24 11.82
C LEU A 295 1.76 13.08 13.05
N SER A 296 0.66 12.85 13.78
CA SER A 296 0.38 13.52 15.06
C SER A 296 1.42 13.21 16.16
N HIS A 297 2.07 12.04 16.10
CA HIS A 297 3.21 11.73 16.96
C HIS A 297 4.47 12.53 16.58
N ALA A 298 4.76 12.65 15.30
CA ALA A 298 5.98 13.31 14.83
C ALA A 298 5.99 14.83 15.10
N VAL A 299 4.83 15.48 15.03
CA VAL A 299 4.70 16.94 15.28
C VAL A 299 4.90 17.27 16.76
N ARG A 300 4.42 16.42 17.69
CA ARG A 300 4.59 16.65 19.14
C ARG A 300 6.01 16.42 19.66
N THR A 301 6.84 15.67 18.92
CA THR A 301 8.23 15.40 19.32
C THR A 301 9.18 16.56 18.97
N TYR A 302 8.71 17.55 18.17
CA TYR A 302 9.50 18.72 17.77
C TYR A 302 9.11 20.01 18.51
N ASP A 303 8.02 20.04 19.26
CA ASP A 303 7.61 21.12 20.18
C ASP A 303 8.04 20.80 21.63
#